data_5f32d6436cd08395061642c588a090be
#
_entry.id   5f32d6436cd08395061642c588a090be
#
_cell.length_a   1.000
_cell.length_b   1.000
_cell.length_c   1.000
_cell.angle_alpha   90.00
_cell.angle_beta   90.00
_cell.angle_gamma   90.00
#
_symmetry.space_group_name_H-M   'P 1'
#
loop_
_entity.id
_entity.type
_entity.pdbx_description
1 polymer ?
#
loop_
_entity_poly.entity_id
_entity_poly.type
_entity_poly.pdbx_seq_one_letter_code
_entity_poly.pdbx_strand_id
1 'polypeptide(L)'
;MIIFPAIDIMDGKPVRLLRGDFATAEQVAEDVLTTAKQFARVGCTWVHMVDLDGSLQKKPVNADPILQVVEHTPLKVEVGGGIRTMEDIAFYLDRGVDRVIFGSVALKNPELVQQAVGAYGDKIAVGIDAKHGMVATEGWTEDSQMDFIDLAKAMEKMGVATIIYTDIGRDGTLSGPDVQGLDRLNKAVSCNVIASGGVTTITDILVMKDKKMYGTICGKCIYKKTLDLREAVGICK
;
A
#
# COMPACT_ATOMS: atom_id res chain seq x y z
N MET A 1 7.15 -10.12 -10.79
CA MET A 1 6.14 -9.32 -10.05
C MET A 1 6.43 -9.43 -8.56
N ILE A 2 6.31 -8.36 -7.78
CA ILE A 2 6.61 -8.38 -6.34
C ILE A 2 5.34 -8.66 -5.55
N ILE A 3 5.43 -9.53 -4.53
CA ILE A 3 4.36 -9.72 -3.55
C ILE A 3 4.65 -8.83 -2.34
N PHE A 4 3.71 -7.97 -1.99
CA PHE A 4 3.75 -7.08 -0.84
C PHE A 4 2.75 -7.59 0.22
N PRO A 5 3.18 -8.43 1.18
CA PRO A 5 2.32 -8.76 2.31
C PRO A 5 2.05 -7.49 3.12
N ALA A 6 0.81 -7.31 3.59
CA ALA A 6 0.40 -6.08 4.26
C ALA A 6 0.22 -6.27 5.76
N ILE A 7 0.68 -5.26 6.53
CA ILE A 7 0.45 -5.10 7.96
C ILE A 7 -0.15 -3.73 8.20
N ASP A 8 -1.43 -3.66 8.51
CA ASP A 8 -2.05 -2.44 9.03
C ASP A 8 -1.86 -2.40 10.54
N ILE A 9 -1.52 -1.25 11.08
CA ILE A 9 -1.17 -1.08 12.49
C ILE A 9 -2.16 -0.10 13.15
N MET A 10 -2.75 -0.54 14.24
CA MET A 10 -3.62 0.26 15.09
C MET A 10 -3.32 -0.08 16.55
N ASP A 11 -3.10 0.95 17.40
CA ASP A 11 -2.68 0.80 18.79
C ASP A 11 -1.45 -0.13 18.95
N GLY A 12 -0.48 -0.03 18.03
CA GLY A 12 0.74 -0.85 17.99
C GLY A 12 0.55 -2.30 17.57
N LYS A 13 -0.65 -2.72 17.14
CA LYS A 13 -1.01 -4.11 16.83
C LYS A 13 -1.37 -4.29 15.36
N PRO A 14 -1.07 -5.49 14.80
CA PRO A 14 -1.52 -5.85 13.44
C PRO A 14 -3.04 -6.04 13.41
N VAL A 15 -3.72 -5.26 12.58
CA VAL A 15 -5.18 -5.32 12.41
C VAL A 15 -5.57 -5.43 10.94
N ARG A 16 -6.84 -5.74 10.68
CA ARG A 16 -7.46 -5.59 9.35
C ARG A 16 -8.81 -4.92 9.49
N LEU A 17 -9.08 -4.05 8.55
CA LEU A 17 -10.38 -3.39 8.40
C LEU A 17 -11.19 -4.06 7.29
N LEU A 18 -12.48 -3.84 7.27
CA LEU A 18 -13.35 -4.14 6.13
C LEU A 18 -13.71 -2.82 5.44
N ARG A 19 -13.27 -2.65 4.19
CA ARG A 19 -13.51 -1.43 3.40
C ARG A 19 -13.09 -0.14 4.13
N GLY A 20 -12.00 -0.19 4.88
CA GLY A 20 -11.47 0.95 5.64
C GLY A 20 -12.28 1.39 6.85
N ASP A 21 -13.35 0.67 7.22
CA ASP A 21 -14.16 1.01 8.38
C ASP A 21 -13.45 0.65 9.68
N PHE A 22 -13.03 1.65 10.43
CA PHE A 22 -12.32 1.51 11.71
C PHE A 22 -13.13 0.78 12.79
N ALA A 23 -14.47 0.84 12.71
CA ALA A 23 -15.33 0.09 13.64
C ALA A 23 -15.24 -1.43 13.44
N THR A 24 -14.72 -1.88 12.30
CA THR A 24 -14.54 -3.29 11.96
C THR A 24 -13.14 -3.81 12.26
N ALA A 25 -12.30 -3.06 12.96
CA ALA A 25 -10.93 -3.43 13.24
C ALA A 25 -10.85 -4.78 13.97
N GLU A 26 -10.20 -5.76 13.34
CA GLU A 26 -9.97 -7.11 13.87
C GLU A 26 -8.46 -7.29 14.04
N GLN A 27 -7.97 -7.58 15.24
CA GLN A 27 -6.58 -7.97 15.44
C GLN A 27 -6.34 -9.32 14.76
N VAL A 28 -5.35 -9.39 13.87
CA VAL A 28 -5.10 -10.57 13.01
C VAL A 28 -3.81 -11.32 13.32
N ALA A 29 -2.96 -10.74 14.15
CA ALA A 29 -1.72 -11.37 14.62
C ALA A 29 -1.33 -10.81 16.00
N GLU A 30 -0.37 -11.46 16.66
CA GLU A 30 0.07 -11.09 18.00
C GLU A 30 0.88 -9.79 18.01
N ASP A 31 1.89 -9.69 17.15
CA ASP A 31 2.73 -8.50 17.02
C ASP A 31 3.24 -8.29 15.58
N VAL A 32 3.65 -7.05 15.31
CA VAL A 32 4.08 -6.58 13.99
C VAL A 32 5.39 -7.24 13.56
N LEU A 33 6.39 -7.30 14.45
CA LEU A 33 7.72 -7.80 14.12
C LEU A 33 7.72 -9.32 13.84
N THR A 34 7.02 -10.09 14.66
CA THR A 34 6.88 -11.55 14.47
C THR A 34 6.18 -11.83 13.13
N THR A 35 5.14 -11.06 12.79
CA THR A 35 4.44 -11.15 11.50
C THR A 35 5.38 -10.86 10.34
N ALA A 36 6.13 -9.78 10.39
CA ALA A 36 7.10 -9.42 9.35
C ALA A 36 8.20 -10.47 9.20
N LYS A 37 8.72 -11.02 10.32
CA LYS A 37 9.69 -12.13 10.28
C LYS A 37 9.12 -13.39 9.60
N GLN A 38 7.84 -13.68 9.76
CA GLN A 38 7.19 -14.79 9.04
C GLN A 38 7.15 -14.52 7.54
N PHE A 39 6.86 -13.29 7.10
CA PHE A 39 6.90 -12.91 5.70
C PHE A 39 8.30 -13.04 5.10
N ALA A 40 9.32 -12.61 5.81
CA ALA A 40 10.72 -12.79 5.37
C ALA A 40 11.09 -14.28 5.23
N ARG A 41 10.68 -15.15 6.17
CA ARG A 41 10.97 -16.60 6.13
C ARG A 41 10.33 -17.32 4.94
N VAL A 42 9.22 -16.85 4.40
CA VAL A 42 8.61 -17.44 3.19
C VAL A 42 9.19 -16.86 1.90
N GLY A 43 10.10 -15.90 2.00
CA GLY A 43 10.86 -15.36 0.87
C GLY A 43 10.30 -14.07 0.28
N CYS A 44 9.43 -13.35 1.00
CA CYS A 44 9.06 -11.99 0.64
C CYS A 44 10.29 -11.08 0.70
N THR A 45 10.34 -10.09 -0.18
CA THR A 45 11.40 -9.08 -0.23
C THR A 45 10.95 -7.71 0.23
N TRP A 46 9.65 -7.48 0.28
CA TRP A 46 9.00 -6.25 0.71
C TRP A 46 7.91 -6.55 1.73
N VAL A 47 7.54 -5.53 2.50
CA VAL A 47 6.33 -5.46 3.31
C VAL A 47 5.67 -4.11 3.13
N HIS A 48 4.35 -4.10 2.97
CA HIS A 48 3.52 -2.91 2.93
C HIS A 48 2.95 -2.65 4.32
N MET A 49 3.19 -1.47 4.89
CA MET A 49 2.76 -1.12 6.24
C MET A 49 1.91 0.14 6.25
N VAL A 50 0.83 0.12 7.00
CA VAL A 50 -0.07 1.29 7.13
C VAL A 50 -0.24 1.64 8.59
N ASP A 51 0.14 2.88 8.95
CA ASP A 51 -0.15 3.49 10.24
C ASP A 51 -1.57 4.04 10.24
N LEU A 52 -2.53 3.23 10.71
CA LEU A 52 -3.95 3.62 10.74
C LEU A 52 -4.22 4.77 11.72
N ASP A 53 -3.60 4.73 12.90
CA ASP A 53 -3.70 5.84 13.86
C ASP A 53 -3.08 7.12 13.29
N GLY A 54 -1.97 6.97 12.56
CA GLY A 54 -1.35 8.06 11.84
C GLY A 54 -2.26 8.65 10.78
N SER A 55 -2.99 7.82 10.04
CA SER A 55 -3.98 8.29 9.07
C SER A 55 -5.04 9.17 9.72
N LEU A 56 -5.55 8.78 10.91
CA LEU A 56 -6.53 9.52 11.67
C LEU A 56 -5.96 10.81 12.28
N GLN A 57 -4.77 10.71 12.89
CA GLN A 57 -4.13 11.83 13.60
C GLN A 57 -3.34 12.76 12.68
N LYS A 58 -3.18 12.41 11.39
CA LYS A 58 -2.47 13.20 10.37
C LYS A 58 -0.99 13.43 10.68
N LYS A 59 -0.36 12.47 11.33
CA LYS A 59 1.07 12.43 11.71
C LYS A 59 1.50 10.99 12.00
N PRO A 60 2.80 10.65 11.96
CA PRO A 60 3.28 9.34 12.42
C PRO A 60 2.89 9.06 13.88
N VAL A 61 2.31 7.87 14.14
CA VAL A 61 1.90 7.42 15.49
C VAL A 61 2.54 6.07 15.82
N ASN A 62 2.44 5.09 14.93
CA ASN A 62 2.99 3.74 15.15
C ASN A 62 4.39 3.58 14.53
N ALA A 63 5.25 4.59 14.67
CA ALA A 63 6.59 4.54 14.10
C ALA A 63 7.47 3.44 14.70
N ASP A 64 7.40 3.23 16.02
CA ASP A 64 8.25 2.25 16.72
C ASP A 64 8.11 0.83 16.16
N PRO A 65 6.91 0.20 16.06
CA PRO A 65 6.78 -1.12 15.48
C PRO A 65 7.21 -1.19 14.00
N ILE A 66 7.05 -0.11 13.24
CA ILE A 66 7.50 -0.03 11.85
C ILE A 66 9.03 -0.06 11.79
N LEU A 67 9.70 0.76 12.59
CA LEU A 67 11.16 0.83 12.62
C LEU A 67 11.81 -0.45 13.17
N GLN A 68 11.14 -1.16 14.08
CA GLN A 68 11.59 -2.49 14.50
C GLN A 68 11.61 -3.49 13.33
N VAL A 69 10.67 -3.41 12.39
CA VAL A 69 10.69 -4.26 11.20
C VAL A 69 11.88 -3.90 10.30
N VAL A 70 12.15 -2.62 10.09
CA VAL A 70 13.32 -2.14 9.34
C VAL A 70 14.62 -2.67 9.95
N GLU A 71 14.76 -2.57 11.27
CA GLU A 71 16.01 -2.95 11.97
C GLU A 71 16.23 -4.45 12.05
N HIS A 72 15.15 -5.23 12.22
CA HIS A 72 15.25 -6.64 12.60
C HIS A 72 14.80 -7.64 11.52
N THR A 73 14.56 -7.18 10.29
CA THR A 73 14.23 -8.05 9.15
C THR A 73 15.00 -7.64 7.89
N PRO A 74 15.20 -8.54 6.92
CA PRO A 74 15.78 -8.19 5.63
C PRO A 74 14.75 -7.62 4.65
N LEU A 75 13.52 -7.36 5.08
CA LEU A 75 12.46 -6.83 4.22
C LEU A 75 12.71 -5.36 3.91
N LYS A 76 12.49 -4.99 2.67
CA LYS A 76 12.26 -3.60 2.31
C LYS A 76 10.89 -3.17 2.81
N VAL A 77 10.83 -1.99 3.40
CA VAL A 77 9.61 -1.47 4.02
C VAL A 77 9.07 -0.30 3.21
N GLU A 78 7.80 -0.40 2.81
CA GLU A 78 7.05 0.77 2.39
C GLU A 78 5.99 1.11 3.43
N VAL A 79 5.83 2.41 3.73
CA VAL A 79 4.92 2.87 4.77
C VAL A 79 4.02 4.01 4.30
N GLY A 80 2.75 3.90 4.63
CA GLY A 80 1.74 4.95 4.49
C GLY A 80 1.00 5.21 5.80
N GLY A 81 0.23 6.28 5.84
CA GLY A 81 -0.55 6.67 7.01
C GLY A 81 0.03 7.87 7.76
N GLY A 82 -0.68 8.99 7.72
CA GLY A 82 -0.34 10.20 8.47
C GLY A 82 0.79 11.07 7.93
N ILE A 83 1.47 10.68 6.87
CA ILE A 83 2.62 11.40 6.30
C ILE A 83 2.13 12.60 5.50
N ARG A 84 2.46 13.82 5.96
CA ARG A 84 1.91 15.06 5.38
C ARG A 84 2.92 16.18 5.24
N THR A 85 4.16 16.01 5.68
CA THR A 85 5.22 17.03 5.63
C THR A 85 6.54 16.43 5.13
N MET A 86 7.48 17.29 4.72
CA MET A 86 8.84 16.85 4.38
C MET A 86 9.57 16.27 5.60
N GLU A 87 9.26 16.74 6.79
CA GLU A 87 9.80 16.23 8.06
C GLU A 87 9.32 14.80 8.33
N ASP A 88 8.04 14.49 8.07
CA ASP A 88 7.51 13.11 8.21
C ASP A 88 8.20 12.16 7.24
N ILE A 89 8.47 12.61 6.01
CA ILE A 89 9.19 11.82 4.99
C ILE A 89 10.62 11.55 5.46
N ALA A 90 11.35 12.61 5.83
CA ALA A 90 12.73 12.52 6.32
C ALA A 90 12.78 11.61 7.56
N PHE A 91 11.82 11.73 8.47
CA PHE A 91 11.72 10.91 9.67
C PHE A 91 11.77 9.41 9.35
N TYR A 92 11.03 8.93 8.36
CA TYR A 92 11.03 7.53 7.98
C TYR A 92 12.24 7.13 7.11
N LEU A 93 12.54 7.91 6.06
CA LEU A 93 13.59 7.56 5.12
C LEU A 93 14.99 7.58 5.73
N ASP A 94 15.28 8.55 6.63
CA ASP A 94 16.57 8.64 7.34
C ASP A 94 16.77 7.51 8.36
N ARG A 95 15.67 6.80 8.72
CA ARG A 95 15.68 5.64 9.61
C ARG A 95 15.62 4.29 8.87
N GLY A 96 15.80 4.32 7.55
CA GLY A 96 15.96 3.12 6.75
C GLY A 96 14.67 2.54 6.15
N VAL A 97 13.55 3.24 6.23
CA VAL A 97 12.37 2.88 5.43
C VAL A 97 12.70 3.08 3.95
N ASP A 98 12.37 2.11 3.10
CA ASP A 98 12.73 2.13 1.68
C ASP A 98 11.81 3.00 0.84
N ARG A 99 10.53 3.14 1.22
CA ARG A 99 9.55 3.92 0.45
C ARG A 99 8.45 4.49 1.35
N VAL A 100 8.10 5.73 1.10
CA VAL A 100 7.00 6.45 1.75
C VAL A 100 5.84 6.58 0.77
N ILE A 101 4.60 6.41 1.26
CA ILE A 101 3.39 6.41 0.46
C ILE A 101 2.54 7.62 0.84
N PHE A 102 2.27 8.48 -0.13
CA PHE A 102 1.26 9.53 -0.02
C PHE A 102 -0.12 9.00 -0.43
N GLY A 103 -1.12 9.18 0.42
CA GLY A 103 -2.54 8.98 0.08
C GLY A 103 -3.20 10.29 -0.33
N SER A 104 -4.14 10.77 0.48
CA SER A 104 -4.95 11.98 0.25
C SER A 104 -4.14 13.24 -0.07
N VAL A 105 -2.90 13.32 0.40
CA VAL A 105 -1.96 14.41 0.12
C VAL A 105 -1.70 14.56 -1.39
N ALA A 106 -1.66 13.47 -2.14
CA ALA A 106 -1.40 13.50 -3.56
C ALA A 106 -2.43 14.36 -4.33
N LEU A 107 -3.68 14.36 -3.89
CA LEU A 107 -4.74 15.18 -4.48
C LEU A 107 -4.79 16.58 -3.86
N LYS A 108 -4.60 16.69 -2.51
CA LYS A 108 -4.83 17.94 -1.76
C LYS A 108 -3.63 18.88 -1.76
N ASN A 109 -2.41 18.35 -1.89
CA ASN A 109 -1.16 19.11 -1.89
C ASN A 109 -0.14 18.53 -2.87
N PRO A 110 -0.37 18.67 -4.18
CA PRO A 110 0.53 18.12 -5.20
C PRO A 110 1.92 18.78 -5.18
N GLU A 111 2.06 20.01 -4.66
CA GLU A 111 3.34 20.66 -4.49
C GLU A 111 4.27 19.93 -3.54
N LEU A 112 3.73 19.37 -2.44
CA LEU A 112 4.49 18.52 -1.53
C LEU A 112 4.97 17.25 -2.22
N VAL A 113 4.14 16.63 -3.08
CA VAL A 113 4.54 15.45 -3.87
C VAL A 113 5.72 15.80 -4.77
N GLN A 114 5.64 16.93 -5.47
CA GLN A 114 6.72 17.38 -6.36
C GLN A 114 8.02 17.66 -5.60
N GLN A 115 7.96 18.31 -4.45
CA GLN A 115 9.11 18.55 -3.57
C GLN A 115 9.71 17.23 -3.08
N ALA A 116 8.87 16.30 -2.61
CA ALA A 116 9.32 15.01 -2.10
C ALA A 116 9.98 14.16 -3.20
N VAL A 117 9.40 14.11 -4.39
CA VAL A 117 9.98 13.39 -5.54
C VAL A 117 11.29 14.02 -5.95
N GLY A 118 11.39 15.37 -5.96
CA GLY A 118 12.64 16.09 -6.25
C GLY A 118 13.76 15.77 -5.26
N ALA A 119 13.43 15.54 -3.98
CA ALA A 119 14.40 15.26 -2.93
C ALA A 119 14.75 13.76 -2.80
N TYR A 120 13.77 12.86 -2.98
CA TYR A 120 13.90 11.45 -2.62
C TYR A 120 13.64 10.47 -3.79
N GLY A 121 13.24 10.96 -4.96
CA GLY A 121 13.09 10.17 -6.19
C GLY A 121 12.11 9.01 -6.05
N ASP A 122 12.56 7.80 -6.37
CA ASP A 122 11.79 6.56 -6.38
C ASP A 122 11.40 6.03 -4.99
N LYS A 123 11.90 6.66 -3.93
CA LYS A 123 11.46 6.38 -2.56
C LYS A 123 10.09 6.98 -2.23
N ILE A 124 9.49 7.74 -3.15
CA ILE A 124 8.15 8.28 -3.00
C ILE A 124 7.18 7.50 -3.88
N ALA A 125 6.12 6.97 -3.27
CA ALA A 125 4.99 6.37 -3.97
C ALA A 125 3.70 7.14 -3.68
N VAL A 126 2.71 6.98 -4.55
CA VAL A 126 1.37 7.53 -4.36
C VAL A 126 0.35 6.39 -4.30
N GLY A 127 -0.43 6.36 -3.23
CA GLY A 127 -1.61 5.54 -3.08
C GLY A 127 -2.82 6.26 -3.68
N ILE A 128 -3.48 5.63 -4.63
CA ILE A 128 -4.71 6.07 -5.25
C ILE A 128 -5.82 5.12 -4.86
N ASP A 129 -6.61 5.53 -3.89
CA ASP A 129 -7.77 4.79 -3.43
C ASP A 129 -8.99 5.27 -4.20
N ALA A 130 -9.69 4.35 -4.88
CA ALA A 130 -10.80 4.72 -5.74
C ALA A 130 -12.04 3.86 -5.50
N LYS A 131 -13.20 4.49 -5.73
CA LYS A 131 -14.50 3.85 -5.71
C LYS A 131 -15.25 4.22 -6.99
N HIS A 132 -15.69 3.20 -7.74
CA HIS A 132 -16.37 3.42 -9.03
C HIS A 132 -15.56 4.31 -10.01
N GLY A 133 -14.23 4.24 -9.96
CA GLY A 133 -13.33 5.02 -10.81
C GLY A 133 -13.03 6.43 -10.31
N MET A 134 -13.64 6.89 -9.23
CA MET A 134 -13.36 8.21 -8.63
C MET A 134 -12.47 8.07 -7.39
N VAL A 135 -11.52 8.99 -7.25
CA VAL A 135 -10.56 9.00 -6.13
C VAL A 135 -11.28 9.34 -4.83
N ALA A 136 -11.03 8.55 -3.80
CA ALA A 136 -11.47 8.82 -2.43
C ALA A 136 -10.31 9.35 -1.58
N THR A 137 -10.61 10.23 -0.62
CA THR A 137 -9.63 10.85 0.28
C THR A 137 -10.07 10.75 1.74
N GLU A 138 -9.19 11.21 2.65
CA GLU A 138 -9.41 11.29 4.11
C GLU A 138 -9.85 9.94 4.71
N GLY A 139 -9.07 8.88 4.41
CA GLY A 139 -9.42 7.53 4.89
C GLY A 139 -10.73 7.00 4.31
N TRP A 140 -11.02 7.37 3.04
CA TRP A 140 -12.17 6.94 2.24
C TRP A 140 -13.52 7.55 2.66
N THR A 141 -13.49 8.64 3.43
CA THR A 141 -14.70 9.35 3.90
C THR A 141 -15.17 10.46 2.96
N GLU A 142 -14.28 10.91 2.05
CA GLU A 142 -14.58 11.97 1.09
C GLU A 142 -14.40 11.44 -0.33
N ASP A 143 -15.45 11.52 -1.15
CA ASP A 143 -15.40 11.24 -2.58
C ASP A 143 -14.96 12.52 -3.34
N SER A 144 -14.04 12.35 -4.30
CA SER A 144 -13.63 13.44 -5.19
C SER A 144 -14.29 13.31 -6.57
N GLN A 145 -14.18 14.37 -7.39
CA GLN A 145 -14.58 14.33 -8.80
C GLN A 145 -13.41 13.92 -9.73
N MET A 146 -12.27 13.53 -9.16
CA MET A 146 -11.06 13.17 -9.90
C MET A 146 -11.13 11.70 -10.34
N ASP A 147 -10.99 11.44 -11.64
CA ASP A 147 -10.78 10.08 -12.16
C ASP A 147 -9.41 9.56 -11.71
N PHE A 148 -9.31 8.29 -11.31
CA PHE A 148 -8.08 7.71 -10.78
C PHE A 148 -6.94 7.63 -11.80
N ILE A 149 -7.26 7.50 -13.10
CA ILE A 149 -6.25 7.50 -14.16
C ILE A 149 -5.73 8.93 -14.39
N ASP A 150 -6.58 9.93 -14.29
CA ASP A 150 -6.16 11.32 -14.46
C ASP A 150 -5.24 11.75 -13.31
N LEU A 151 -5.54 11.34 -12.07
CA LEU A 151 -4.63 11.56 -10.95
C LEU A 151 -3.30 10.81 -11.16
N ALA A 152 -3.35 9.55 -11.59
CA ALA A 152 -2.15 8.76 -11.84
C ALA A 152 -1.23 9.42 -12.89
N LYS A 153 -1.79 9.90 -13.99
CA LYS A 153 -1.04 10.65 -15.02
C LYS A 153 -0.46 11.96 -14.50
N ALA A 154 -1.19 12.65 -13.63
CA ALA A 154 -0.69 13.87 -13.00
C ALA A 154 0.51 13.57 -12.09
N MET A 155 0.45 12.51 -11.29
CA MET A 155 1.55 12.07 -10.42
C MET A 155 2.76 11.60 -11.23
N GLU A 156 2.55 10.83 -12.30
CA GLU A 156 3.62 10.41 -13.19
C GLU A 156 4.36 11.60 -13.81
N LYS A 157 3.63 12.64 -14.25
CA LYS A 157 4.23 13.89 -14.76
C LYS A 157 5.08 14.63 -13.74
N MET A 158 4.81 14.46 -12.45
CA MET A 158 5.61 14.98 -11.35
C MET A 158 6.83 14.10 -11.03
N GLY A 159 7.00 12.96 -11.72
CA GLY A 159 8.11 12.05 -11.54
C GLY A 159 7.86 10.93 -10.52
N VAL A 160 6.62 10.71 -10.09
CA VAL A 160 6.27 9.57 -9.22
C VAL A 160 6.54 8.27 -9.97
N ALA A 161 7.43 7.44 -9.41
CA ALA A 161 7.87 6.19 -10.04
C ALA A 161 6.98 4.99 -9.69
N THR A 162 6.15 5.08 -8.64
CA THR A 162 5.30 3.97 -8.18
C THR A 162 3.92 4.46 -7.75
N ILE A 163 2.89 3.83 -8.29
CA ILE A 163 1.50 4.06 -7.93
C ILE A 163 0.92 2.77 -7.33
N ILE A 164 0.26 2.88 -6.19
CA ILE A 164 -0.50 1.82 -5.55
C ILE A 164 -1.97 2.12 -5.79
N TYR A 165 -2.67 1.27 -6.54
CA TYR A 165 -4.09 1.44 -6.81
C TYR A 165 -4.92 0.50 -5.94
N THR A 166 -5.81 1.07 -5.14
CA THR A 166 -6.74 0.33 -4.28
C THR A 166 -8.20 0.55 -4.73
N ASP A 167 -8.89 -0.54 -5.12
CA ASP A 167 -10.35 -0.52 -5.20
C ASP A 167 -10.93 -0.69 -3.79
N ILE A 168 -11.39 0.42 -3.20
CA ILE A 168 -11.92 0.43 -1.82
C ILE A 168 -13.23 -0.35 -1.67
N GLY A 169 -13.99 -0.54 -2.74
CA GLY A 169 -15.18 -1.37 -2.73
C GLY A 169 -14.87 -2.86 -2.56
N ARG A 170 -13.66 -3.27 -2.93
CA ARG A 170 -13.17 -4.65 -2.84
C ARG A 170 -12.23 -4.89 -1.67
N ASP A 171 -11.65 -3.83 -1.08
CA ASP A 171 -10.68 -4.00 -0.01
C ASP A 171 -11.27 -4.73 1.20
N GLY A 172 -10.54 -5.72 1.69
CA GLY A 172 -10.97 -6.58 2.81
C GLY A 172 -12.15 -7.52 2.52
N THR A 173 -12.70 -7.58 1.29
CA THR A 173 -13.89 -8.38 0.96
C THR A 173 -13.58 -9.80 0.48
N LEU A 174 -12.35 -10.09 0.05
CA LEU A 174 -11.96 -11.36 -0.59
C LEU A 174 -12.82 -11.66 -1.84
N SER A 175 -13.07 -10.66 -2.69
CA SER A 175 -13.91 -10.78 -3.90
C SER A 175 -13.14 -10.72 -5.22
N GLY A 176 -11.81 -10.80 -5.16
CA GLY A 176 -10.91 -10.61 -6.30
C GLY A 176 -10.61 -9.11 -6.56
N PRO A 177 -9.44 -8.80 -7.16
CA PRO A 177 -9.03 -7.43 -7.48
C PRO A 177 -9.86 -6.82 -8.61
N ASP A 178 -9.81 -5.49 -8.76
CA ASP A 178 -10.36 -4.78 -9.92
C ASP A 178 -9.44 -4.95 -11.14
N VAL A 179 -9.55 -6.10 -11.80
CA VAL A 179 -8.70 -6.43 -12.97
C VAL A 179 -8.86 -5.42 -14.10
N GLN A 180 -10.09 -4.90 -14.31
CA GLN A 180 -10.36 -3.97 -15.41
C GLN A 180 -9.76 -2.58 -15.14
N GLY A 181 -9.95 -2.05 -13.94
CA GLY A 181 -9.35 -0.78 -13.52
C GLY A 181 -7.82 -0.83 -13.55
N LEU A 182 -7.24 -1.90 -13.01
CA LEU A 182 -5.80 -2.14 -13.03
C LEU A 182 -5.23 -2.24 -14.45
N ASP A 183 -5.88 -2.96 -15.36
CA ASP A 183 -5.44 -3.06 -16.76
C ASP A 183 -5.51 -1.70 -17.47
N ARG A 184 -6.57 -0.92 -17.24
CA ARG A 184 -6.70 0.44 -17.76
C ARG A 184 -5.60 1.35 -17.23
N LEU A 185 -5.35 1.32 -15.92
CA LEU A 185 -4.31 2.12 -15.28
C LEU A 185 -2.92 1.76 -15.81
N ASN A 186 -2.57 0.48 -15.82
CA ASN A 186 -1.25 0.01 -16.25
C ASN A 186 -0.95 0.30 -17.75
N LYS A 187 -2.00 0.47 -18.56
CA LYS A 187 -1.86 0.92 -19.95
C LYS A 187 -1.76 2.44 -20.09
N ALA A 188 -2.25 3.19 -19.10
CA ALA A 188 -2.35 4.64 -19.15
C ALA A 188 -1.10 5.36 -18.64
N VAL A 189 -0.27 4.67 -17.85
CA VAL A 189 0.97 5.18 -17.24
C VAL A 189 2.16 4.27 -17.53
N SER A 190 3.37 4.78 -17.44
CA SER A 190 4.62 4.03 -17.59
C SER A 190 5.32 3.73 -16.25
N CYS A 191 4.87 4.36 -15.17
CA CYS A 191 5.38 4.10 -13.83
C CYS A 191 4.91 2.74 -13.30
N ASN A 192 5.54 2.26 -12.23
CA ASN A 192 5.21 1.00 -11.58
C ASN A 192 3.79 1.03 -11.01
N VAL A 193 2.95 0.04 -11.35
CA VAL A 193 1.62 -0.13 -10.77
C VAL A 193 1.59 -1.31 -9.82
N ILE A 194 1.21 -1.06 -8.56
CA ILE A 194 0.97 -2.07 -7.54
C ILE A 194 -0.54 -2.21 -7.34
N ALA A 195 -1.05 -3.44 -7.51
CA ALA A 195 -2.45 -3.75 -7.30
C ALA A 195 -2.78 -3.90 -5.81
N SER A 196 -3.88 -3.31 -5.37
CA SER A 196 -4.39 -3.41 -3.99
C SER A 196 -5.91 -3.55 -3.96
N GLY A 197 -6.41 -4.20 -2.91
CA GLY A 197 -7.83 -4.43 -2.69
C GLY A 197 -8.37 -5.70 -3.35
N GLY A 198 -9.02 -6.57 -2.57
CA GLY A 198 -9.77 -7.74 -3.03
C GLY A 198 -8.98 -9.00 -3.32
N VAL A 199 -7.65 -8.97 -3.41
CA VAL A 199 -6.83 -10.17 -3.70
C VAL A 199 -7.18 -11.30 -2.73
N THR A 200 -7.47 -12.50 -3.28
CA THR A 200 -8.07 -13.61 -2.53
C THR A 200 -7.31 -14.91 -2.66
N THR A 201 -6.95 -15.29 -3.90
CA THR A 201 -6.41 -16.62 -4.22
C THR A 201 -5.18 -16.53 -5.11
N ILE A 202 -4.53 -17.67 -5.31
CA ILE A 202 -3.40 -17.79 -6.23
C ILE A 202 -3.78 -17.45 -7.69
N THR A 203 -5.03 -17.67 -8.05
CA THR A 203 -5.54 -17.29 -9.38
C THR A 203 -5.46 -15.79 -9.60
N ASP A 204 -5.75 -14.99 -8.59
CA ASP A 204 -5.62 -13.52 -8.68
C ASP A 204 -4.16 -13.11 -8.91
N ILE A 205 -3.21 -13.79 -8.24
CA ILE A 205 -1.77 -13.56 -8.43
C ILE A 205 -1.36 -13.86 -9.87
N LEU A 206 -1.82 -14.96 -10.44
CA LEU A 206 -1.55 -15.32 -11.84
C LEU A 206 -2.12 -14.29 -12.81
N VAL A 207 -3.35 -13.81 -12.57
CA VAL A 207 -3.96 -12.74 -13.37
C VAL A 207 -3.16 -11.45 -13.30
N MET A 208 -2.72 -11.02 -12.12
CA MET A 208 -1.91 -9.82 -11.97
C MET A 208 -0.54 -9.95 -12.66
N LYS A 209 0.07 -11.14 -12.58
CA LYS A 209 1.32 -11.44 -13.28
C LYS A 209 1.15 -11.40 -14.81
N ASP A 210 0.08 -11.99 -15.35
CA ASP A 210 -0.26 -11.94 -16.79
C ASP A 210 -0.47 -10.51 -17.28
N LYS A 211 -1.11 -9.66 -16.46
CA LYS A 211 -1.30 -8.23 -16.71
C LYS A 211 -0.02 -7.40 -16.53
N LYS A 212 1.11 -8.03 -16.21
CA LYS A 212 2.42 -7.38 -16.02
C LYS A 212 2.40 -6.28 -14.96
N MET A 213 1.61 -6.45 -13.89
CA MET A 213 1.68 -5.56 -12.74
C MET A 213 3.08 -5.60 -12.12
N TYR A 214 3.57 -4.46 -11.65
CA TYR A 214 4.83 -4.38 -10.94
C TYR A 214 4.78 -5.20 -9.64
N GLY A 215 3.67 -5.10 -8.91
CA GLY A 215 3.45 -5.86 -7.70
C GLY A 215 1.98 -5.98 -7.32
N THR A 216 1.72 -6.74 -6.26
CA THR A 216 0.39 -6.82 -5.66
C THR A 216 0.48 -6.89 -4.14
N ILE A 217 -0.41 -6.15 -3.48
CA ILE A 217 -0.57 -6.16 -2.03
C ILE A 217 -1.50 -7.29 -1.64
N CYS A 218 -1.02 -8.13 -0.72
CA CYS A 218 -1.75 -9.25 -0.13
C CYS A 218 -1.99 -8.98 1.35
N GLY A 219 -3.23 -8.70 1.73
CA GLY A 219 -3.62 -8.41 3.10
C GLY A 219 -4.45 -9.54 3.70
N LYS A 220 -5.77 -9.37 3.74
CA LYS A 220 -6.73 -10.29 4.40
C LYS A 220 -6.60 -11.74 3.95
N CYS A 221 -6.26 -12.00 2.69
CA CYS A 221 -6.09 -13.35 2.14
C CYS A 221 -4.99 -14.15 2.85
N ILE A 222 -3.92 -13.50 3.33
CA ILE A 222 -2.85 -14.15 4.09
C ILE A 222 -3.38 -14.59 5.47
N TYR A 223 -4.02 -13.69 6.20
CA TYR A 223 -4.51 -13.95 7.56
C TYR A 223 -5.69 -14.92 7.60
N LYS A 224 -6.56 -14.90 6.59
CA LYS A 224 -7.66 -15.87 6.43
C LYS A 224 -7.22 -17.15 5.72
N LYS A 225 -5.92 -17.26 5.33
CA LYS A 225 -5.31 -18.44 4.69
C LYS A 225 -5.99 -18.88 3.39
N THR A 226 -6.57 -17.93 2.64
CA THR A 226 -7.12 -18.19 1.30
C THR A 226 -6.04 -18.15 0.23
N LEU A 227 -4.86 -17.57 0.55
CA LEU A 227 -3.67 -17.50 -0.28
C LEU A 227 -2.48 -18.08 0.50
N ASP A 228 -1.79 -19.05 -0.09
CA ASP A 228 -0.47 -19.47 0.40
C ASP A 228 0.59 -18.46 -0.07
N LEU A 229 1.17 -17.74 0.89
CA LEU A 229 2.13 -16.68 0.60
C LEU A 229 3.44 -17.23 -0.01
N ARG A 230 3.87 -18.43 0.40
CA ARG A 230 5.07 -19.07 -0.15
C ARG A 230 4.87 -19.45 -1.61
N GLU A 231 3.69 -20.00 -1.95
CA GLU A 231 3.32 -20.32 -3.33
C GLU A 231 3.27 -19.05 -4.17
N ALA A 232 2.61 -17.99 -3.69
CA ALA A 232 2.50 -16.71 -4.38
C ALA A 232 3.88 -16.10 -4.68
N VAL A 233 4.80 -16.10 -3.70
CA VAL A 233 6.19 -15.64 -3.89
C VAL A 233 6.93 -16.53 -4.91
N GLY A 234 6.74 -17.86 -4.83
CA GLY A 234 7.37 -18.81 -5.76
C GLY A 234 6.96 -18.58 -7.22
N ILE A 235 5.67 -18.34 -7.47
CA ILE A 235 5.13 -18.06 -8.82
C ILE A 235 5.67 -16.73 -9.38
N CYS A 236 5.98 -15.76 -8.51
CA CYS A 236 6.39 -14.42 -8.93
C CYS A 236 7.91 -14.24 -9.11
N LYS A 237 8.70 -15.22 -8.71
CA LYS A 237 10.14 -15.30 -9.05
C LYS A 237 10.31 -15.64 -10.51
#